data_cc648d72f56892bff20086ef341fab13
#
_entry.id   cc648d72f56892bff20086ef341fab13
#
_cell.length_a   1.000
_cell.length_b   1.000
_cell.length_c   1.000
_cell.angle_alpha   90.00
_cell.angle_beta   90.00
_cell.angle_gamma   90.00
#
_symmetry.space_group_name_H-M   'P 1'
#
loop_
_entity.id
_entity.type
_entity.pdbx_description
1 polymer ?
#
loop_
_entity_poly.entity_id
_entity_poly.type
_entity_poly.pdbx_seq_one_letter_code
_entity_poly.pdbx_strand_id
1 'polypeptide(L)'
;DRPEWVEPGKGEPTMMLYSVVDDRSGVPYVEYRCVYGEDAESALRFLFNAMAAKADPEYPFQGRPLMIYLDNGPVAKSRVFQNVMQALGIEWMTHIPAGKDGERVTARSKGKVERPFRTVKEAHETLYHFHKPETEQQANEWLMRYLMRYIRQDHRSEPHSRIEDWLANFPSGGIREMCAWEQYCRFAREPERRRVGVDARVSVEGTSYEVEPDMAGEYVLL
;
A
#
# COMPACT_ATOMS: atom_id res chain seq x y z
N ASP A 1 3.36 4.39 10.60
CA ASP A 1 4.15 4.89 11.72
C ASP A 1 4.16 6.42 11.70
N ARG A 2 3.95 7.09 12.84
CA ARG A 2 3.90 8.56 12.90
C ARG A 2 5.30 9.14 12.96
N PRO A 3 5.64 10.12 12.10
CA PRO A 3 6.90 10.85 12.19
C PRO A 3 7.01 11.66 13.50
N GLU A 4 8.21 11.74 14.07
CA GLU A 4 8.44 12.45 15.33
C GLU A 4 8.26 13.98 15.22
N TRP A 5 8.47 14.52 14.03
CA TRP A 5 8.36 15.97 13.75
C TRP A 5 6.91 16.46 13.57
N VAL A 6 5.93 15.53 13.55
CA VAL A 6 4.50 15.87 13.40
C VAL A 6 3.82 15.92 14.76
N GLU A 7 3.31 17.09 15.11
CA GLU A 7 2.47 17.28 16.29
C GLU A 7 1.01 16.97 15.94
N PRO A 8 0.37 15.98 16.58
CA PRO A 8 -1.02 15.68 16.30
C PRO A 8 -1.93 16.76 16.89
N GLY A 9 -2.68 17.43 16.03
CA GLY A 9 -3.85 18.21 16.43
C GLY A 9 -4.98 17.28 16.93
N LYS A 10 -5.75 17.70 17.92
CA LYS A 10 -6.89 16.91 18.39
C LYS A 10 -8.01 16.96 17.37
N GLY A 11 -8.32 15.80 16.74
CA GLY A 11 -9.35 15.70 15.71
C GLY A 11 -8.93 16.14 14.31
N GLU A 12 -7.63 16.34 14.10
CA GLU A 12 -7.06 16.66 12.79
C GLU A 12 -6.33 15.44 12.17
N PRO A 13 -6.19 15.38 10.84
CA PRO A 13 -5.43 14.32 10.21
C PRO A 13 -3.96 14.43 10.62
N THR A 14 -3.35 13.29 10.85
CA THR A 14 -1.93 13.18 11.23
C THR A 14 -1.15 12.59 10.07
N MET A 15 0.03 13.15 9.81
CA MET A 15 0.90 12.57 8.79
C MET A 15 1.48 11.24 9.29
N MET A 16 1.29 10.19 8.49
CA MET A 16 1.76 8.83 8.77
C MET A 16 2.69 8.38 7.67
N LEU A 17 3.72 7.64 8.03
CA LEU A 17 4.67 7.03 7.11
C LEU A 17 4.24 5.59 6.80
N TYR A 18 4.00 5.31 5.53
CA TYR A 18 3.72 3.98 4.99
C TYR A 18 4.96 3.43 4.29
N SER A 19 5.19 2.12 4.37
CA SER A 19 6.34 1.48 3.74
C SER A 19 6.02 0.08 3.26
N VAL A 20 6.53 -0.26 2.10
CA VAL A 20 6.61 -1.62 1.58
C VAL A 20 8.01 -1.86 1.03
N VAL A 21 8.50 -3.08 1.13
CA VAL A 21 9.87 -3.44 0.74
C VAL A 21 9.82 -4.68 -0.12
N ASP A 22 10.58 -4.70 -1.20
CA ASP A 22 10.82 -5.93 -1.94
C ASP A 22 11.68 -6.88 -1.09
N ASP A 23 11.20 -8.10 -0.91
CA ASP A 23 11.84 -9.07 -0.01
C ASP A 23 13.23 -9.48 -0.47
N ARG A 24 13.47 -9.53 -1.78
CA ARG A 24 14.75 -9.92 -2.34
C ARG A 24 15.76 -8.78 -2.32
N SER A 25 15.49 -7.71 -3.05
CA SER A 25 16.45 -6.63 -3.27
C SER A 25 16.55 -5.65 -2.10
N GLY A 26 15.52 -5.62 -1.24
CA GLY A 26 15.40 -4.62 -0.19
C GLY A 26 15.12 -3.21 -0.70
N VAL A 27 14.71 -3.04 -1.97
CA VAL A 27 14.23 -1.76 -2.49
C VAL A 27 12.93 -1.42 -1.79
N PRO A 28 12.82 -0.27 -1.09
CA PRO A 28 11.60 0.14 -0.45
C PRO A 28 10.79 1.05 -1.36
N TYR A 29 9.47 1.07 -1.17
CA TYR A 29 8.62 2.20 -1.51
C TYR A 29 8.03 2.76 -0.23
N VAL A 30 8.18 4.06 -0.02
CA VAL A 30 7.77 4.74 1.21
C VAL A 30 7.05 6.03 0.85
N GLU A 31 5.98 6.36 1.59
CA GLU A 31 5.14 7.51 1.32
C GLU A 31 4.60 8.08 2.63
N TYR A 32 4.60 9.41 2.76
CA TYR A 32 3.85 10.12 3.79
C TYR A 32 2.42 10.35 3.34
N ARG A 33 1.47 10.13 4.24
CA ARG A 33 0.05 10.42 4.01
C ARG A 33 -0.59 11.07 5.22
N CYS A 34 -1.35 12.12 5.00
CA CYS A 34 -2.19 12.74 6.02
C CYS A 34 -3.48 11.94 6.17
N VAL A 35 -3.65 11.32 7.33
CA VAL A 35 -4.76 10.42 7.63
C VAL A 35 -5.29 10.65 9.05
N TYR A 36 -6.57 10.34 9.26
CA TYR A 36 -7.17 10.40 10.60
C TYR A 36 -6.82 9.18 11.48
N GLY A 37 -6.25 8.14 10.90
CA GLY A 37 -5.85 6.91 11.58
C GLY A 37 -5.42 5.83 10.60
N GLU A 38 -5.21 4.62 11.10
CA GLU A 38 -4.94 3.45 10.27
C GLU A 38 -6.25 2.93 9.68
N ASP A 39 -6.47 3.19 8.39
CA ASP A 39 -7.65 2.77 7.65
C ASP A 39 -7.27 1.99 6.39
N ALA A 40 -8.21 1.17 5.91
CA ALA A 40 -7.99 0.33 4.73
C ALA A 40 -7.91 1.14 3.44
N GLU A 41 -8.61 2.26 3.34
CA GLU A 41 -8.58 3.11 2.14
C GLU A 41 -7.19 3.71 1.92
N SER A 42 -6.62 4.32 2.96
CA SER A 42 -5.28 4.92 2.91
C SER A 42 -4.21 3.88 2.61
N ALA A 43 -4.32 2.69 3.21
CA ALA A 43 -3.41 1.58 2.94
C ALA A 43 -3.53 1.07 1.49
N LEU A 44 -4.74 0.93 0.97
CA LEU A 44 -4.97 0.52 -0.41
C LEU A 44 -4.49 1.56 -1.43
N ARG A 45 -4.68 2.85 -1.14
CA ARG A 45 -4.15 3.93 -1.96
C ARG A 45 -2.62 3.93 -1.98
N PHE A 46 -2.00 3.74 -0.83
CA PHE A 46 -0.56 3.55 -0.72
C PHE A 46 -0.07 2.35 -1.55
N LEU A 47 -0.73 1.20 -1.44
CA LEU A 47 -0.37 -0.01 -2.21
C LEU A 47 -0.55 0.20 -3.71
N PHE A 48 -1.60 0.92 -4.13
CA PHE A 48 -1.75 1.30 -5.54
C PHE A 48 -0.54 2.11 -6.01
N ASN A 49 -0.17 3.16 -5.28
CA ASN A 49 0.98 4.01 -5.61
C ASN A 49 2.29 3.20 -5.62
N ALA A 50 2.44 2.25 -4.71
CA ALA A 50 3.61 1.37 -4.68
C ALA A 50 3.70 0.49 -5.94
N MET A 51 2.59 -0.09 -6.39
CA MET A 51 2.53 -0.99 -7.54
C MET A 51 2.47 -0.27 -8.89
N ALA A 52 1.96 0.95 -8.96
CA ALA A 52 1.89 1.73 -10.16
C ALA A 52 3.29 2.12 -10.67
N ALA A 53 3.41 2.33 -11.99
CA ALA A 53 4.60 2.92 -12.57
C ALA A 53 4.87 4.30 -11.96
N LYS A 54 6.14 4.59 -11.71
CA LYS A 54 6.53 5.88 -11.12
C LYS A 54 6.71 6.95 -12.20
N ALA A 55 6.42 8.20 -11.82
CA ALA A 55 6.69 9.35 -12.70
C ALA A 55 8.19 9.48 -13.03
N ASP A 56 9.06 9.16 -12.07
CA ASP A 56 10.50 9.09 -12.29
C ASP A 56 10.88 7.66 -12.71
N PRO A 57 11.29 7.45 -13.97
CA PRO A 57 11.65 6.12 -14.48
C PRO A 57 12.91 5.54 -13.82
N GLU A 58 13.72 6.37 -13.15
CA GLU A 58 14.88 5.91 -12.41
C GLU A 58 14.54 5.24 -11.07
N TYR A 59 13.28 5.37 -10.59
CA TYR A 59 12.82 4.67 -9.41
C TYR A 59 12.12 3.37 -9.81
N PRO A 60 12.75 2.20 -9.59
CA PRO A 60 12.33 0.96 -10.26
C PRO A 60 11.13 0.27 -9.61
N PHE A 61 10.74 0.67 -8.39
CA PHE A 61 9.70 -0.04 -7.63
C PHE A 61 8.32 0.09 -8.29
N GLN A 62 7.87 -0.99 -8.91
CA GLN A 62 6.57 -1.06 -9.58
C GLN A 62 6.14 -2.51 -9.81
N GLY A 63 4.88 -2.69 -10.20
CA GLY A 63 4.33 -3.98 -10.56
C GLY A 63 3.61 -4.67 -9.41
N ARG A 64 2.69 -5.57 -9.78
CA ARG A 64 1.94 -6.40 -8.82
C ARG A 64 2.82 -7.53 -8.33
N PRO A 65 3.07 -7.66 -7.01
CA PRO A 65 3.80 -8.78 -6.47
C PRO A 65 3.00 -10.09 -6.59
N LEU A 66 3.65 -11.22 -6.41
CA LEU A 66 2.96 -12.50 -6.25
C LEU A 66 2.30 -12.58 -4.88
N MET A 67 2.97 -12.06 -3.85
CA MET A 67 2.49 -12.11 -2.48
C MET A 67 2.84 -10.83 -1.72
N ILE A 68 1.96 -10.40 -0.83
CA ILE A 68 2.19 -9.35 0.16
C ILE A 68 2.18 -9.97 1.55
N TYR A 69 3.19 -9.62 2.35
CA TYR A 69 3.29 -9.99 3.74
C TYR A 69 3.11 -8.76 4.62
N LEU A 70 2.12 -8.78 5.51
CA LEU A 70 1.76 -7.63 6.32
C LEU A 70 1.53 -8.04 7.79
N ASP A 71 1.40 -7.07 8.65
CA ASP A 71 1.06 -7.31 10.04
C ASP A 71 -0.41 -7.74 10.23
N ASN A 72 -0.75 -8.15 11.45
CA ASN A 72 -2.13 -8.55 11.81
C ASN A 72 -3.05 -7.35 12.08
N GLY A 73 -2.75 -6.19 11.50
CA GLY A 73 -3.49 -4.96 11.67
C GLY A 73 -4.92 -4.99 11.10
N PRO A 74 -5.66 -3.90 11.28
CA PRO A 74 -7.04 -3.78 10.77
C PRO A 74 -7.13 -3.93 9.25
N VAL A 75 -6.11 -3.50 8.52
CA VAL A 75 -6.05 -3.58 7.05
C VAL A 75 -6.18 -5.02 6.55
N ALA A 76 -5.40 -5.95 7.11
CA ALA A 76 -5.43 -7.37 6.72
C ALA A 76 -6.81 -8.03 6.95
N LYS A 77 -7.57 -7.52 7.92
CA LYS A 77 -8.91 -8.01 8.27
C LYS A 77 -10.01 -7.35 7.45
N SER A 78 -9.71 -6.28 6.75
CA SER A 78 -10.65 -5.54 5.93
C SER A 78 -11.10 -6.39 4.73
N ARG A 79 -12.41 -6.53 4.56
CA ARG A 79 -13.00 -7.21 3.41
C ARG A 79 -12.63 -6.53 2.09
N VAL A 80 -12.59 -5.20 2.10
CA VAL A 80 -12.19 -4.39 0.95
C VAL A 80 -10.76 -4.73 0.52
N PHE A 81 -9.81 -4.80 1.46
CA PHE A 81 -8.44 -5.22 1.17
C PHE A 81 -8.39 -6.63 0.54
N GLN A 82 -9.12 -7.59 1.12
CA GLN A 82 -9.15 -8.97 0.62
C GLN A 82 -9.72 -9.06 -0.80
N ASN A 83 -10.80 -8.33 -1.07
CA ASN A 83 -11.41 -8.26 -2.42
C ASN A 83 -10.41 -7.70 -3.45
N VAL A 84 -9.71 -6.62 -3.09
CA VAL A 84 -8.70 -6.01 -3.97
C VAL A 84 -7.55 -6.98 -4.24
N MET A 85 -7.02 -7.64 -3.22
CA MET A 85 -5.94 -8.63 -3.38
C MET A 85 -6.37 -9.78 -4.29
N GLN A 86 -7.58 -10.31 -4.08
CA GLN A 86 -8.16 -11.37 -4.92
C GLN A 86 -8.32 -10.91 -6.38
N ALA A 87 -8.87 -9.73 -6.62
CA ALA A 87 -9.08 -9.19 -7.96
C ALA A 87 -7.76 -8.93 -8.70
N LEU A 88 -6.71 -8.55 -7.99
CA LEU A 88 -5.36 -8.35 -8.54
C LEU A 88 -4.57 -9.66 -8.72
N GLY A 89 -5.07 -10.79 -8.21
CA GLY A 89 -4.35 -12.05 -8.19
C GLY A 89 -3.08 -11.98 -7.34
N ILE A 90 -3.17 -11.33 -6.18
CA ILE A 90 -2.10 -11.19 -5.21
C ILE A 90 -2.43 -12.06 -3.99
N GLU A 91 -1.55 -12.98 -3.65
CA GLU A 91 -1.61 -13.70 -2.39
C GLU A 91 -1.22 -12.78 -1.24
N TRP A 92 -1.77 -13.00 -0.07
CA TRP A 92 -1.39 -12.23 1.12
C TRP A 92 -1.32 -13.10 2.36
N MET A 93 -0.39 -12.77 3.23
CA MET A 93 -0.16 -13.45 4.50
C MET A 93 0.04 -12.44 5.61
N THR A 94 -0.36 -12.80 6.82
CA THR A 94 -0.09 -12.03 8.01
C THR A 94 0.86 -12.77 8.95
N HIS A 95 1.48 -12.02 9.87
CA HIS A 95 2.30 -12.63 10.92
C HIS A 95 1.48 -13.58 11.78
N ILE A 96 1.97 -14.80 11.96
CA ILE A 96 1.43 -15.73 12.94
C ILE A 96 1.82 -15.20 14.34
N PRO A 97 0.85 -14.98 15.26
CA PRO A 97 1.18 -14.54 16.60
C PRO A 97 2.14 -15.53 17.26
N ALA A 98 3.20 -15.01 17.86
CA ALA A 98 4.13 -15.84 18.62
C ALA A 98 3.37 -16.58 19.74
N GLY A 99 3.34 -17.91 19.70
CA GLY A 99 2.75 -18.71 20.78
C GLY A 99 2.00 -19.97 20.38
N LYS A 100 1.70 -20.21 19.11
CA LYS A 100 0.96 -21.43 18.72
C LYS A 100 1.81 -22.63 18.32
N ASP A 101 3.02 -22.45 17.80
CA ASP A 101 3.85 -23.56 17.31
C ASP A 101 5.35 -23.48 17.66
N GLY A 102 5.75 -22.62 18.59
CA GLY A 102 7.14 -22.60 19.08
C GLY A 102 8.23 -22.18 18.07
N GLU A 103 7.90 -21.96 16.82
CA GLU A 103 8.86 -21.58 15.81
C GLU A 103 8.98 -20.06 15.68
N ARG A 104 10.22 -19.56 15.85
CA ARG A 104 10.60 -18.14 15.72
C ARG A 104 10.67 -17.68 14.27
N VAL A 105 9.62 -17.86 13.48
CA VAL A 105 9.61 -17.44 12.05
C VAL A 105 9.53 -15.91 11.88
N THR A 106 9.14 -15.18 12.91
CA THR A 106 8.66 -13.80 12.80
C THR A 106 9.73 -12.70 12.95
N ALA A 107 10.88 -12.98 13.55
CA ALA A 107 11.87 -11.93 13.86
C ALA A 107 12.60 -11.38 12.61
N ARG A 108 12.86 -12.23 11.60
CA ARG A 108 13.58 -11.80 10.37
C ARG A 108 12.69 -11.02 9.41
N SER A 109 11.43 -11.42 9.24
CA SER A 109 10.51 -10.74 8.33
C SER A 109 10.10 -9.36 8.86
N LYS A 110 9.88 -9.21 10.17
CA LYS A 110 9.70 -7.88 10.79
C LYS A 110 10.90 -6.97 10.58
N GLY A 111 12.12 -7.46 10.78
CA GLY A 111 13.32 -6.65 10.61
C GLY A 111 13.52 -6.09 9.21
N LYS A 112 13.00 -6.72 8.16
CA LYS A 112 13.06 -6.19 6.80
C LYS A 112 12.13 -4.99 6.59
N VAL A 113 10.92 -5.03 7.13
CA VAL A 113 9.95 -3.93 7.03
C VAL A 113 10.26 -2.79 8.01
N GLU A 114 10.74 -3.11 9.20
CA GLU A 114 11.12 -2.11 10.21
C GLU A 114 12.36 -1.29 9.81
N ARG A 115 13.27 -1.90 9.03
CA ARG A 115 14.52 -1.25 8.61
C ARG A 115 14.31 0.02 7.78
N PRO A 116 13.45 0.10 6.75
CA PRO A 116 13.18 1.33 6.04
C PRO A 116 12.59 2.42 6.92
N PHE A 117 11.65 2.09 7.81
CA PHE A 117 11.11 3.06 8.76
C PHE A 117 12.22 3.68 9.61
N ARG A 118 13.07 2.83 10.21
CA ARG A 118 14.20 3.31 11.01
C ARG A 118 15.18 4.13 10.18
N THR A 119 15.50 3.69 8.98
CA THR A 119 16.42 4.39 8.08
C THR A 119 15.89 5.76 7.69
N VAL A 120 14.59 5.87 7.36
CA VAL A 120 13.96 7.15 7.05
C VAL A 120 13.99 8.07 8.27
N LYS A 121 13.60 7.57 9.45
CA LYS A 121 13.59 8.36 10.68
C LYS A 121 14.99 8.85 11.07
N GLU A 122 15.96 7.97 11.12
CA GLU A 122 17.31 8.29 11.59
C GLU A 122 18.13 9.15 10.59
N ALA A 123 17.97 8.91 9.29
CA ALA A 123 18.82 9.56 8.30
C ALA A 123 18.11 10.70 7.54
N HIS A 124 16.81 10.57 7.26
CA HIS A 124 16.07 11.55 6.48
C HIS A 124 15.34 12.56 7.36
N GLU A 125 14.55 12.09 8.32
CA GLU A 125 13.75 12.98 9.19
C GLU A 125 14.60 13.81 10.16
N THR A 126 15.83 13.42 10.41
CA THR A 126 16.78 14.25 11.19
C THR A 126 16.95 15.64 10.61
N LEU A 127 16.86 15.79 9.28
CA LEU A 127 16.93 17.09 8.61
C LEU A 127 15.71 18.00 8.94
N TYR A 128 14.59 17.41 9.32
CA TYR A 128 13.37 18.16 9.64
C TYR A 128 13.42 18.92 10.98
N HIS A 129 14.41 18.65 11.81
CA HIS A 129 14.70 19.52 12.96
C HIS A 129 15.14 20.92 12.54
N PHE A 130 15.72 21.05 11.33
CA PHE A 130 16.19 22.33 10.80
C PHE A 130 15.20 22.93 9.80
N HIS A 131 14.50 22.09 9.06
CA HIS A 131 13.56 22.53 8.03
C HIS A 131 12.46 21.49 7.87
N LYS A 132 11.26 21.80 8.36
CA LYS A 132 10.09 20.93 8.28
C LYS A 132 9.40 21.08 6.93
N PRO A 133 8.90 20.00 6.32
CA PRO A 133 8.03 20.12 5.15
C PRO A 133 6.68 20.73 5.57
N GLU A 134 6.15 21.60 4.73
CA GLU A 134 4.90 22.32 4.97
C GLU A 134 3.68 21.53 4.48
N THR A 135 3.87 20.65 3.49
CA THR A 135 2.80 19.86 2.87
C THR A 135 3.20 18.41 2.72
N GLU A 136 2.19 17.52 2.62
CA GLU A 136 2.37 16.10 2.30
C GLU A 136 3.15 15.91 0.98
N GLN A 137 2.82 16.71 -0.03
CA GLN A 137 3.51 16.67 -1.32
C GLN A 137 5.00 16.99 -1.17
N GLN A 138 5.33 18.08 -0.47
CA GLN A 138 6.73 18.47 -0.23
C GLN A 138 7.49 17.40 0.56
N ALA A 139 6.85 16.82 1.58
CA ALA A 139 7.44 15.73 2.35
C ALA A 139 7.77 14.51 1.46
N ASN A 140 6.84 14.14 0.56
CA ASN A 140 7.02 13.03 -0.37
C ASN A 140 8.07 13.32 -1.45
N GLU A 141 8.16 14.55 -1.96
CA GLU A 141 9.21 14.94 -2.90
C GLU A 141 10.61 14.83 -2.27
N TRP A 142 10.76 15.26 -1.02
CA TRP A 142 12.04 15.16 -0.31
C TRP A 142 12.37 13.70 0.03
N LEU A 143 11.37 12.93 0.46
CA LEU A 143 11.51 11.50 0.73
C LEU A 143 11.94 10.75 -0.53
N MET A 144 11.33 11.02 -1.68
CA MET A 144 11.67 10.37 -2.94
C MET A 144 13.12 10.64 -3.33
N ARG A 145 13.59 11.90 -3.24
CA ARG A 145 15.01 12.24 -3.50
C ARG A 145 15.97 11.48 -2.57
N TYR A 146 15.57 11.30 -1.31
CA TYR A 146 16.34 10.50 -0.36
C TYR A 146 16.36 9.03 -0.77
N LEU A 147 15.22 8.44 -1.08
CA LEU A 147 15.10 7.04 -1.48
C LEU A 147 15.89 6.72 -2.76
N MET A 148 15.89 7.63 -3.73
CA MET A 148 16.70 7.53 -4.95
C MET A 148 18.20 7.39 -4.66
N ARG A 149 18.70 8.09 -3.65
CA ARG A 149 20.10 7.93 -3.20
C ARG A 149 20.29 6.65 -2.41
N TYR A 150 19.33 6.33 -1.52
CA TYR A 150 19.41 5.16 -0.65
C TYR A 150 19.46 3.85 -1.43
N ILE A 151 18.66 3.67 -2.47
CA ILE A 151 18.64 2.43 -3.27
C ILE A 151 19.91 2.22 -4.09
N ARG A 152 20.67 3.29 -4.38
CA ARG A 152 21.95 3.26 -5.10
C ARG A 152 23.17 3.05 -4.20
N GLN A 153 22.99 3.13 -2.89
CA GLN A 153 24.08 2.84 -1.94
C GLN A 153 24.34 1.34 -1.89
N ASP A 154 25.61 0.97 -1.76
CA ASP A 154 26.01 -0.41 -1.59
C ASP A 154 25.27 -1.06 -0.43
N HIS A 155 24.85 -2.28 -0.63
CA HIS A 155 24.25 -3.06 0.43
C HIS A 155 25.31 -3.44 1.45
N ARG A 156 24.98 -3.35 2.74
CA ARG A 156 25.95 -3.55 3.84
C ARG A 156 26.62 -4.94 3.83
N SER A 157 25.93 -5.93 3.30
CA SER A 157 26.34 -7.35 3.31
C SER A 157 26.47 -7.98 1.93
N GLU A 158 26.16 -7.24 0.85
CA GLU A 158 26.18 -7.74 -0.52
C GLU A 158 27.07 -6.86 -1.38
N PRO A 159 27.71 -7.42 -2.42
CA PRO A 159 28.64 -6.67 -3.27
C PRO A 159 27.97 -5.77 -4.32
N HIS A 160 26.70 -5.44 -4.14
CA HIS A 160 25.88 -4.65 -5.06
C HIS A 160 24.92 -3.76 -4.31
N SER A 161 24.41 -2.73 -4.99
CA SER A 161 23.35 -1.88 -4.49
C SER A 161 21.96 -2.56 -4.60
N ARG A 162 20.96 -2.01 -3.93
CA ARG A 162 19.58 -2.52 -3.99
C ARG A 162 18.99 -2.43 -5.39
N ILE A 163 19.27 -1.34 -6.10
CA ILE A 163 18.77 -1.15 -7.47
C ILE A 163 19.41 -2.15 -8.44
N GLU A 164 20.70 -2.46 -8.29
CA GLU A 164 21.36 -3.48 -9.10
C GLU A 164 20.76 -4.87 -8.89
N ASP A 165 20.49 -5.26 -7.65
CA ASP A 165 19.82 -6.54 -7.37
C ASP A 165 18.38 -6.58 -7.91
N TRP A 166 17.63 -5.49 -7.78
CA TRP A 166 16.30 -5.38 -8.37
C TRP A 166 16.34 -5.59 -9.89
N LEU A 167 17.22 -4.88 -10.59
CA LEU A 167 17.30 -4.92 -12.05
C LEU A 167 17.83 -6.27 -12.57
N ALA A 168 18.75 -6.91 -11.85
CA ALA A 168 19.32 -8.19 -12.22
C ALA A 168 18.37 -9.37 -12.05
N ASN A 169 17.35 -9.24 -11.21
CA ASN A 169 16.47 -10.34 -10.81
C ASN A 169 15.03 -10.14 -11.20
N PHE A 170 14.76 -9.44 -12.29
CA PHE A 170 13.40 -9.39 -12.85
C PHE A 170 12.91 -10.79 -13.20
N PRO A 171 11.63 -11.09 -12.93
CA PRO A 171 11.02 -12.33 -13.39
C PRO A 171 11.12 -12.46 -14.92
N SER A 172 11.34 -13.66 -15.42
CA SER A 172 11.43 -13.94 -16.86
C SER A 172 10.17 -13.54 -17.65
N GLY A 173 9.00 -13.47 -16.98
CA GLY A 173 7.73 -13.00 -17.53
C GLY A 173 7.57 -11.48 -17.53
N GLY A 174 8.58 -10.71 -17.08
CA GLY A 174 8.50 -9.26 -16.95
C GLY A 174 7.71 -8.79 -15.73
N ILE A 175 7.41 -7.50 -15.70
CA ILE A 175 6.63 -6.87 -14.62
C ILE A 175 5.14 -7.17 -14.84
N ARG A 176 4.46 -7.62 -13.79
CA ARG A 176 3.00 -7.70 -13.78
C ARG A 176 2.44 -6.30 -13.59
N GLU A 177 2.07 -5.65 -14.68
CA GLU A 177 1.63 -4.27 -14.68
C GLU A 177 0.40 -4.04 -13.79
N MET A 178 0.34 -2.88 -13.17
CA MET A 178 -0.81 -2.44 -12.38
C MET A 178 -1.93 -1.97 -13.30
N CYS A 179 -3.17 -2.19 -12.91
CA CYS A 179 -4.34 -1.66 -13.63
C CYS A 179 -4.49 -0.15 -13.41
N ALA A 180 -5.36 0.49 -14.21
CA ALA A 180 -5.72 1.89 -14.01
C ALA A 180 -6.41 2.12 -12.65
N TRP A 181 -6.29 3.35 -12.12
CA TRP A 181 -6.85 3.73 -10.83
C TRP A 181 -8.36 3.48 -10.73
N GLU A 182 -9.10 3.80 -11.78
CA GLU A 182 -10.55 3.61 -11.83
C GLU A 182 -10.95 2.13 -11.71
N GLN A 183 -10.17 1.24 -12.31
CA GLN A 183 -10.40 -0.20 -12.20
C GLN A 183 -10.05 -0.70 -10.80
N TYR A 184 -8.96 -0.21 -10.22
CA TYR A 184 -8.58 -0.53 -8.84
C TYR A 184 -9.65 -0.11 -7.84
N CYS A 185 -10.21 1.10 -8.00
CA CYS A 185 -11.31 1.58 -7.15
C CYS A 185 -12.56 0.69 -7.24
N ARG A 186 -12.83 0.10 -8.42
CA ARG A 186 -13.96 -0.85 -8.54
C ARG A 186 -13.74 -2.11 -7.73
N PHE A 187 -12.52 -2.60 -7.63
CA PHE A 187 -12.19 -3.77 -6.79
C PHE A 187 -12.35 -3.47 -5.29
N ALA A 188 -12.14 -2.21 -4.90
CA ALA A 188 -12.28 -1.75 -3.51
C ALA A 188 -13.73 -1.51 -3.09
N ARG A 189 -14.69 -1.53 -3.99
CA ARG A 189 -16.11 -1.35 -3.64
C ARG A 189 -16.62 -2.59 -2.90
N GLU A 190 -17.31 -2.36 -1.81
CA GLU A 190 -18.08 -3.41 -1.18
C GLU A 190 -19.40 -3.61 -1.97
N PRO A 191 -19.74 -4.84 -2.33
CA PRO A 191 -21.03 -5.09 -2.99
C PRO A 191 -22.17 -4.71 -2.05
N GLU A 192 -22.98 -3.76 -2.48
CA GLU A 192 -24.19 -3.38 -1.77
C GLU A 192 -25.38 -4.24 -2.20
N ARG A 193 -26.06 -4.83 -1.22
CA ARG A 193 -27.32 -5.54 -1.47
C ARG A 193 -28.44 -4.53 -1.59
N ARG A 194 -29.03 -4.39 -2.77
CA ARG A 194 -30.15 -3.50 -3.04
C ARG A 194 -31.34 -4.30 -3.56
N ARG A 195 -32.54 -3.87 -3.17
CA ARG A 195 -33.79 -4.43 -3.71
C ARG A 195 -34.15 -3.70 -5.00
N VAL A 196 -34.45 -4.47 -6.04
CA VAL A 196 -34.99 -3.93 -7.28
C VAL A 196 -36.43 -3.46 -7.07
N GLY A 197 -36.75 -2.27 -7.52
CA GLY A 197 -38.11 -1.73 -7.48
C GLY A 197 -39.06 -2.54 -8.36
N VAL A 198 -40.38 -2.34 -8.15
CA VAL A 198 -41.41 -2.97 -8.99
C VAL A 198 -41.39 -2.45 -10.42
N ASP A 199 -40.72 -1.34 -10.66
CA ASP A 199 -40.48 -0.70 -11.94
C ASP A 199 -39.21 -1.21 -12.62
N ALA A 200 -38.64 -2.32 -12.14
CA ALA A 200 -37.38 -2.90 -12.58
C ALA A 200 -36.20 -1.90 -12.53
N ARG A 201 -36.17 -1.06 -11.48
CA ARG A 201 -35.09 -0.10 -11.28
C ARG A 201 -34.43 -0.30 -9.93
N VAL A 202 -33.12 -0.01 -9.91
CA VAL A 202 -32.32 -0.01 -8.69
C VAL A 202 -31.59 1.33 -8.56
N SER A 203 -31.63 1.93 -7.39
CA SER A 203 -30.93 3.20 -7.13
C SER A 203 -29.58 2.94 -6.47
N VAL A 204 -28.52 3.54 -7.04
CA VAL A 204 -27.14 3.52 -6.53
C VAL A 204 -26.66 4.95 -6.44
N GLU A 205 -26.26 5.40 -5.26
CA GLU A 205 -25.72 6.76 -5.03
C GLU A 205 -26.60 7.87 -5.67
N GLY A 206 -27.91 7.71 -5.61
CA GLY A 206 -28.87 8.68 -6.15
C GLY A 206 -29.13 8.55 -7.67
N THR A 207 -28.43 7.66 -8.37
CA THR A 207 -28.68 7.36 -9.78
C THR A 207 -29.53 6.11 -9.91
N SER A 208 -30.56 6.16 -10.77
CA SER A 208 -31.46 5.03 -11.04
C SER A 208 -31.02 4.28 -12.29
N TYR A 209 -30.84 2.96 -12.17
CA TYR A 209 -30.46 2.05 -13.24
C TYR A 209 -31.60 1.10 -13.55
N GLU A 210 -31.90 0.88 -14.84
CA GLU A 210 -32.83 -0.17 -15.27
C GLU A 210 -32.11 -1.52 -15.24
N VAL A 211 -32.84 -2.51 -14.73
CA VAL A 211 -32.43 -3.92 -14.76
C VAL A 211 -33.50 -4.76 -15.48
N GLU A 212 -33.21 -6.02 -15.70
CA GLU A 212 -34.16 -6.91 -16.35
C GLU A 212 -35.49 -6.98 -15.57
N PRO A 213 -36.66 -6.92 -16.24
CA PRO A 213 -37.97 -6.87 -15.56
C PRO A 213 -38.27 -8.05 -14.63
N ASP A 214 -37.68 -9.21 -14.90
CA ASP A 214 -37.83 -10.42 -14.08
C ASP A 214 -37.09 -10.32 -12.73
N MET A 215 -36.20 -9.36 -12.58
CA MET A 215 -35.53 -9.06 -11.30
C MET A 215 -36.38 -8.16 -10.38
N ALA A 216 -37.55 -7.69 -10.82
CA ALA A 216 -38.39 -6.82 -10.00
C ALA A 216 -38.80 -7.48 -8.67
N GLY A 217 -38.46 -6.81 -7.55
CA GLY A 217 -38.67 -7.31 -6.20
C GLY A 217 -37.56 -8.18 -5.63
N GLU A 218 -36.62 -8.63 -6.46
CA GLU A 218 -35.45 -9.42 -6.05
C GLU A 218 -34.35 -8.54 -5.44
N TYR A 219 -33.39 -9.18 -4.80
CA TYR A 219 -32.19 -8.51 -4.29
C TYR A 219 -31.00 -8.75 -5.23
N VAL A 220 -30.37 -7.69 -5.64
CA VAL A 220 -29.14 -7.71 -6.45
C VAL A 220 -27.94 -7.23 -5.62
N LEU A 221 -26.78 -7.71 -5.98
CA LEU A 221 -25.49 -7.21 -5.50
C LEU A 221 -24.92 -6.27 -6.56
N LEU A 222 -24.54 -5.07 -6.14
CA LEU A 222 -24.05 -4.00 -7.01
C LEU A 222 -22.60 -3.69 -6.69
#